data_d0857991a2ef19e3e528bc0807c06e1d
#
_entry.id   d0857991a2ef19e3e528bc0807c06e1d
#
_cell.length_a   1.000
_cell.length_b   1.000
_cell.length_c   1.000
_cell.angle_alpha   90.00
_cell.angle_beta   90.00
_cell.angle_gamma   90.00
#
_symmetry.space_group_name_H-M   'P 1'
#
loop_
_entity.id
_entity.type
_entity.pdbx_description
1 polymer ?
#
loop_
_entity_poly.entity_id
_entity_poly.type
_entity_poly.pdbx_seq_one_letter_code
_entity_poly.pdbx_strand_id
1 'polypeptide(L)'
;MPVMSPRSREETTPLPPLLPPPRTDRGRRRLPPLSAEDRDVLWLYLLTRASLWITAYGASWLFPADAGARDAGPVLAPFERWDWGHFLNVARDGYFPAGRGPWDAEWDNREAFFPGFPLALRAVHTVVPSWTAAGLLISFVAGGIAVLALVRIARLYLPDAHAGRRTAQLLLLSPCAVFLATGYSESLFLALALPAWLAAHRRAWPLAAVLAALATTVRVSGLFLAAALALHFVLTARTRSDWRPLPWLALPAAPAALYAWYLHARTGDWMAWKHAQERGWYRQFHAPWEAWSTTWESAFDQVLTTGYAFMFQAELLAMVVGLALVALLVHRRRWPEAVYVGLSLWALGTSYWYQSIPRATLLWWPLWITLAAWTLRSPRFRTAYVCLAAPLSTLFALTYLTGRWAG
;
A
#
# COMPACT_ATOMS: atom_id res chain seq x y z
N MET A 1 -1.03 51.69 -33.68
CA MET A 1 -0.41 50.94 -32.58
C MET A 1 -1.49 50.63 -31.57
N PRO A 2 -1.95 49.41 -31.40
CA PRO A 2 -2.86 49.05 -30.30
C PRO A 2 -2.05 48.70 -29.05
N VAL A 3 -2.46 49.31 -27.94
CA VAL A 3 -1.89 49.11 -26.59
C VAL A 3 -2.27 47.72 -26.10
N MET A 4 -1.25 46.91 -25.81
CA MET A 4 -1.43 45.60 -25.17
C MET A 4 -1.82 45.80 -23.70
N SER A 5 -3.01 45.32 -23.33
CA SER A 5 -3.49 45.16 -21.95
C SER A 5 -2.64 44.14 -21.17
N PRO A 6 -2.27 44.39 -19.91
CA PRO A 6 -1.51 43.44 -19.14
C PRO A 6 -2.34 42.22 -18.79
N ARG A 7 -1.83 41.02 -19.09
CA ARG A 7 -2.39 39.73 -18.67
C ARG A 7 -2.44 39.68 -17.15
N SER A 8 -3.63 39.53 -16.60
CA SER A 8 -3.87 39.23 -15.19
C SER A 8 -3.09 37.97 -14.79
N ARG A 9 -2.20 38.11 -13.82
CA ARG A 9 -1.56 36.99 -13.14
C ARG A 9 -2.65 36.16 -12.46
N GLU A 10 -2.83 34.92 -12.88
CA GLU A 10 -3.62 33.92 -12.12
C GLU A 10 -2.96 33.78 -10.73
N GLU A 11 -3.59 34.37 -9.73
CA GLU A 11 -3.29 34.14 -8.33
C GLU A 11 -3.52 32.64 -8.03
N THR A 12 -2.44 31.89 -7.83
CA THR A 12 -2.49 30.54 -7.28
C THR A 12 -2.98 30.63 -5.84
N THR A 13 -4.28 30.48 -5.63
CA THR A 13 -4.89 30.43 -4.30
C THR A 13 -4.23 29.29 -3.51
N PRO A 14 -3.56 29.56 -2.38
CA PRO A 14 -3.00 28.50 -1.55
C PRO A 14 -4.11 27.61 -1.03
N LEU A 15 -3.84 26.29 -0.92
CA LEU A 15 -4.78 25.36 -0.26
C LEU A 15 -5.07 25.88 1.14
N PRO A 16 -6.36 25.94 1.57
CA PRO A 16 -6.71 26.42 2.89
C PRO A 16 -5.98 25.62 3.98
N PRO A 17 -5.60 26.27 5.10
CA PRO A 17 -5.05 25.59 6.25
C PRO A 17 -6.03 24.53 6.74
N LEU A 18 -5.51 23.43 7.30
CA LEU A 18 -6.31 22.36 7.88
C LEU A 18 -7.43 22.94 8.74
N LEU A 19 -8.68 22.68 8.34
CA LEU A 19 -9.84 23.12 9.11
C LEU A 19 -9.74 22.59 10.55
N PRO A 20 -10.08 23.38 11.57
CA PRO A 20 -10.13 22.88 12.95
C PRO A 20 -11.10 21.70 13.02
N PRO A 21 -10.78 20.68 13.82
CA PRO A 21 -11.63 19.50 13.92
C PRO A 21 -13.04 19.88 14.37
N PRO A 22 -14.10 19.25 13.81
CA PRO A 22 -15.46 19.53 14.22
C PRO A 22 -15.62 19.24 15.72
N ARG A 23 -16.34 20.12 16.43
CA ARG A 23 -16.63 19.96 17.85
C ARG A 23 -17.24 18.58 18.10
N THR A 24 -16.60 17.79 18.97
CA THR A 24 -17.02 16.43 19.29
C THR A 24 -18.26 16.45 20.19
N ASP A 25 -19.40 16.13 19.63
CA ASP A 25 -20.58 15.77 20.41
C ASP A 25 -20.38 14.38 21.04
N ARG A 26 -20.47 14.28 22.38
CA ARG A 26 -20.19 13.05 23.15
C ARG A 26 -21.38 12.07 23.19
N GLY A 27 -22.34 12.15 22.26
CA GLY A 27 -23.45 11.21 22.14
C GLY A 27 -22.98 9.82 21.68
N ARG A 28 -23.63 8.74 22.13
CA ARG A 28 -23.45 7.35 21.68
C ARG A 28 -23.51 7.30 20.14
N ARG A 29 -22.36 7.20 19.49
CA ARG A 29 -22.26 7.25 18.03
C ARG A 29 -22.58 5.88 17.45
N ARG A 30 -23.81 5.71 16.99
CA ARG A 30 -24.08 4.73 15.92
C ARG A 30 -23.23 5.13 14.71
N LEU A 31 -22.65 4.14 14.01
CA LEU A 31 -21.98 4.41 12.74
C LEU A 31 -22.98 5.15 11.83
N PRO A 32 -22.61 6.30 11.26
CA PRO A 32 -23.52 7.01 10.38
C PRO A 32 -23.88 6.10 9.19
N PRO A 33 -25.12 6.16 8.69
CA PRO A 33 -25.54 5.39 7.53
C PRO A 33 -24.64 5.75 6.34
N LEU A 34 -24.41 4.78 5.43
CA LEU A 34 -23.64 4.99 4.22
C LEU A 34 -24.25 6.14 3.41
N SER A 35 -23.43 7.14 3.09
CA SER A 35 -23.84 8.26 2.23
C SER A 35 -24.06 7.79 0.79
N ALA A 36 -24.68 8.62 -0.05
CA ALA A 36 -24.82 8.34 -1.49
C ALA A 36 -23.44 8.14 -2.13
N GLU A 37 -22.45 8.99 -1.78
CA GLU A 37 -21.07 8.84 -2.27
C GLU A 37 -20.41 7.54 -1.79
N ASP A 38 -20.63 7.10 -0.55
CA ASP A 38 -20.11 5.82 -0.06
C ASP A 38 -20.66 4.65 -0.91
N ARG A 39 -21.96 4.69 -1.28
CA ARG A 39 -22.57 3.67 -2.16
C ARG A 39 -21.97 3.70 -3.56
N ASP A 40 -21.79 4.88 -4.15
CA ASP A 40 -21.16 5.03 -5.46
C ASP A 40 -19.72 4.50 -5.48
N VAL A 41 -18.98 4.76 -4.40
CA VAL A 41 -17.60 4.26 -4.24
C VAL A 41 -17.57 2.76 -4.05
N LEU A 42 -18.47 2.19 -3.26
CA LEU A 42 -18.58 0.74 -3.12
C LEU A 42 -19.00 0.07 -4.44
N TRP A 43 -19.90 0.69 -5.22
CA TRP A 43 -20.24 0.20 -6.55
C TRP A 43 -19.02 0.20 -7.48
N LEU A 44 -18.25 1.28 -7.50
CA LEU A 44 -17.00 1.35 -8.25
C LEU A 44 -16.00 0.27 -7.79
N TYR A 45 -15.90 0.07 -6.48
CA TYR A 45 -15.08 -0.97 -5.89
C TYR A 45 -15.49 -2.36 -6.41
N LEU A 46 -16.77 -2.69 -6.39
CA LEU A 46 -17.28 -3.97 -6.89
C LEU A 46 -17.02 -4.15 -8.40
N LEU A 47 -17.23 -3.10 -9.19
CA LEU A 47 -16.95 -3.14 -10.64
C LEU A 47 -15.46 -3.41 -10.92
N THR A 48 -14.54 -2.79 -10.17
CA THR A 48 -13.10 -3.06 -10.36
C THR A 48 -12.71 -4.47 -9.94
N ARG A 49 -13.39 -5.06 -8.94
CA ARG A 49 -13.20 -6.47 -8.58
C ARG A 49 -13.72 -7.39 -9.68
N ALA A 50 -14.92 -7.13 -10.20
CA ALA A 50 -15.48 -7.88 -11.33
C ALA A 50 -14.58 -7.79 -12.57
N SER A 51 -14.07 -6.60 -12.91
CA SER A 51 -13.12 -6.42 -14.02
C SER A 51 -11.86 -7.26 -13.85
N LEU A 52 -11.31 -7.33 -12.64
CA LEU A 52 -10.14 -8.17 -12.39
C LEU A 52 -10.44 -9.66 -12.54
N TRP A 53 -11.62 -10.12 -12.10
CA TRP A 53 -12.05 -11.51 -12.31
C TRP A 53 -12.22 -11.84 -13.80
N ILE A 54 -12.78 -10.92 -14.59
CA ILE A 54 -12.86 -11.07 -16.04
C ILE A 54 -11.45 -11.16 -16.65
N THR A 55 -10.53 -10.30 -16.20
CA THR A 55 -9.12 -10.33 -16.64
C THR A 55 -8.45 -11.64 -16.25
N ALA A 56 -8.66 -12.14 -15.03
CA ALA A 56 -8.09 -13.42 -14.57
C ALA A 56 -8.63 -14.60 -15.40
N TYR A 57 -9.93 -14.63 -15.65
CA TYR A 57 -10.55 -15.62 -16.51
C TYR A 57 -9.97 -15.58 -17.93
N GLY A 58 -9.92 -14.38 -18.53
CA GLY A 58 -9.35 -14.19 -19.87
C GLY A 58 -7.87 -14.58 -19.93
N ALA A 59 -7.08 -14.23 -18.89
CA ALA A 59 -5.67 -14.60 -18.83
C ALA A 59 -5.45 -16.11 -18.80
N SER A 60 -6.27 -16.86 -18.07
CA SER A 60 -6.18 -18.32 -18.01
C SER A 60 -6.43 -19.00 -19.35
N TRP A 61 -7.30 -18.43 -20.19
CA TRP A 61 -7.60 -18.98 -21.52
C TRP A 61 -6.63 -18.50 -22.60
N LEU A 62 -6.28 -17.22 -22.60
CA LEU A 62 -5.48 -16.61 -23.66
C LEU A 62 -3.96 -16.80 -23.46
N PHE A 63 -3.52 -16.97 -22.22
CA PHE A 63 -2.09 -17.08 -21.86
C PHE A 63 -1.86 -18.26 -20.91
N PRO A 64 -2.20 -19.50 -21.31
CA PRO A 64 -1.93 -20.69 -20.51
C PRO A 64 -0.41 -20.84 -20.29
N ALA A 65 -0.04 -21.48 -19.17
CA ALA A 65 1.37 -21.75 -18.87
C ALA A 65 1.99 -22.75 -19.87
N ASP A 66 1.18 -23.68 -20.36
CA ASP A 66 1.52 -24.61 -21.45
C ASP A 66 0.70 -24.25 -22.69
N ALA A 67 1.39 -23.96 -23.80
CA ALA A 67 0.75 -23.64 -25.09
C ALA A 67 -0.09 -24.80 -25.66
N GLY A 68 0.15 -26.05 -25.21
CA GLY A 68 -0.62 -27.24 -25.57
C GLY A 68 -1.83 -27.51 -24.65
N ALA A 69 -2.04 -26.70 -23.61
CA ALA A 69 -3.15 -26.88 -22.66
C ALA A 69 -4.51 -26.80 -23.37
N ARG A 70 -5.42 -27.75 -23.01
CA ARG A 70 -6.78 -27.80 -23.55
C ARG A 70 -7.85 -27.29 -22.60
N ASP A 71 -7.46 -26.91 -21.37
CA ASP A 71 -8.30 -26.26 -20.39
C ASP A 71 -7.56 -25.13 -19.67
N ALA A 72 -8.29 -24.25 -19.00
CA ALA A 72 -7.75 -23.09 -18.31
C ALA A 72 -7.22 -23.39 -16.89
N GLY A 73 -7.31 -24.64 -16.44
CA GLY A 73 -6.97 -25.04 -15.09
C GLY A 73 -7.90 -24.47 -14.00
N PRO A 74 -7.54 -24.61 -12.72
CA PRO A 74 -8.39 -24.15 -11.61
C PRO A 74 -8.57 -22.62 -11.62
N VAL A 75 -9.82 -22.16 -11.43
CA VAL A 75 -10.22 -20.75 -11.50
C VAL A 75 -9.45 -19.84 -10.54
N LEU A 76 -9.00 -20.37 -9.40
CA LEU A 76 -8.25 -19.60 -8.39
C LEU A 76 -6.73 -19.60 -8.61
N ALA A 77 -6.20 -20.49 -9.44
CA ALA A 77 -4.75 -20.63 -9.67
C ALA A 77 -4.04 -19.34 -10.13
N PRO A 78 -4.65 -18.44 -10.93
CA PRO A 78 -4.03 -17.17 -11.28
C PRO A 78 -3.73 -16.25 -10.09
N PHE A 79 -4.42 -16.42 -8.97
CA PHE A 79 -4.24 -15.63 -7.74
C PHE A 79 -3.18 -16.19 -6.79
N GLU A 80 -2.63 -17.38 -7.10
CA GLU A 80 -1.65 -18.09 -6.27
C GLU A 80 -0.22 -17.83 -6.74
N ARG A 81 0.19 -16.58 -6.79
CA ARG A 81 1.48 -16.15 -7.34
C ARG A 81 2.36 -15.47 -6.29
N TRP A 82 3.69 -15.63 -6.42
CA TRP A 82 4.73 -14.91 -5.68
C TRP A 82 4.55 -14.96 -4.14
N ASP A 83 4.39 -13.80 -3.49
CA ASP A 83 4.28 -13.70 -2.02
C ASP A 83 3.12 -14.54 -1.43
N TRP A 84 2.11 -14.90 -2.26
CA TRP A 84 1.04 -15.79 -1.82
C TRP A 84 1.56 -17.10 -1.24
N GLY A 85 2.56 -17.71 -1.87
CA GLY A 85 3.17 -18.95 -1.39
C GLY A 85 3.74 -18.81 0.02
N HIS A 86 4.43 -17.71 0.29
CA HIS A 86 4.97 -17.43 1.63
C HIS A 86 3.87 -17.21 2.67
N PHE A 87 2.84 -16.42 2.36
CA PHE A 87 1.70 -16.22 3.26
C PHE A 87 0.98 -17.53 3.57
N LEU A 88 0.76 -18.37 2.56
CA LEU A 88 0.14 -19.68 2.70
C LEU A 88 0.99 -20.60 3.58
N ASN A 89 2.29 -20.69 3.29
CA ASN A 89 3.21 -21.54 4.05
C ASN A 89 3.27 -21.13 5.53
N VAL A 90 3.34 -19.83 5.82
CA VAL A 90 3.31 -19.34 7.21
C VAL A 90 1.94 -19.63 7.86
N ALA A 91 0.83 -19.43 7.13
CA ALA A 91 -0.50 -19.68 7.68
C ALA A 91 -0.74 -21.17 7.98
N ARG A 92 -0.30 -22.06 7.09
CA ARG A 92 -0.50 -23.51 7.19
C ARG A 92 0.47 -24.16 8.16
N ASP A 93 1.76 -23.95 7.98
CA ASP A 93 2.83 -24.71 8.60
C ASP A 93 3.58 -23.93 9.69
N GLY A 94 3.37 -22.59 9.77
CA GLY A 94 4.12 -21.70 10.64
C GLY A 94 5.49 -21.30 10.05
N TYR A 95 6.26 -20.57 10.85
CA TYR A 95 7.55 -20.04 10.39
C TYR A 95 8.66 -21.12 10.30
N PHE A 96 8.71 -22.05 11.22
CA PHE A 96 9.81 -23.03 11.34
C PHE A 96 9.24 -24.46 11.52
N PRO A 97 8.64 -25.05 10.48
CA PRO A 97 8.03 -26.38 10.57
C PRO A 97 9.10 -27.47 10.67
N ALA A 98 8.85 -28.45 11.54
CA ALA A 98 9.70 -29.65 11.71
C ALA A 98 11.20 -29.35 11.89
N GLY A 99 11.53 -28.21 12.55
CA GLY A 99 12.92 -27.82 12.80
C GLY A 99 13.63 -27.23 11.58
N ARG A 100 12.98 -27.03 10.47
CA ARG A 100 13.52 -26.34 9.28
C ARG A 100 13.61 -24.83 9.52
N GLY A 101 14.58 -24.19 8.88
CA GLY A 101 14.80 -22.75 9.07
C GLY A 101 15.94 -22.19 8.22
N PRO A 102 16.45 -20.99 8.57
CA PRO A 102 17.50 -20.27 7.82
C PRO A 102 18.83 -21.02 7.65
N TRP A 103 18.99 -22.12 8.32
CA TRP A 103 20.16 -23.05 8.20
C TRP A 103 20.01 -24.06 7.07
N ASP A 104 18.83 -24.15 6.42
CA ASP A 104 18.59 -25.03 5.30
C ASP A 104 18.87 -24.32 3.97
N ALA A 105 19.56 -24.96 3.04
CA ALA A 105 19.95 -24.37 1.76
C ALA A 105 18.76 -23.94 0.87
N GLU A 106 17.64 -24.66 0.99
CA GLU A 106 16.40 -24.39 0.21
C GLU A 106 15.32 -23.67 1.03
N TRP A 107 15.75 -22.87 2.03
CA TRP A 107 14.80 -22.17 2.88
C TRP A 107 14.09 -21.03 2.13
N ASP A 108 12.78 -20.98 2.23
CA ASP A 108 11.92 -20.00 1.52
C ASP A 108 11.87 -18.60 2.18
N ASN A 109 12.67 -18.34 3.21
CA ASN A 109 12.78 -17.06 3.91
C ASN A 109 11.42 -16.49 4.41
N ARG A 110 10.52 -17.37 4.88
CA ARG A 110 9.19 -16.95 5.33
C ARG A 110 9.20 -16.00 6.53
N GLU A 111 10.30 -15.95 7.29
CA GLU A 111 10.51 -14.98 8.36
C GLU A 111 10.68 -13.53 7.86
N ALA A 112 10.79 -13.31 6.56
CA ALA A 112 10.72 -11.98 5.95
C ALA A 112 9.30 -11.37 5.99
N PHE A 113 8.26 -12.17 6.24
CA PHE A 113 6.86 -11.76 6.23
C PHE A 113 6.31 -11.62 7.66
N PHE A 114 5.64 -10.49 7.93
CA PHE A 114 5.00 -10.24 9.22
C PHE A 114 3.78 -11.14 9.44
N PRO A 115 3.44 -11.48 10.71
CA PRO A 115 2.45 -12.53 11.03
C PRO A 115 0.99 -12.11 10.79
N GLY A 116 0.67 -10.82 10.68
CA GLY A 116 -0.72 -10.35 10.70
C GLY A 116 -1.59 -10.89 9.57
N PHE A 117 -1.08 -10.90 8.32
CA PHE A 117 -1.84 -11.46 7.19
C PHE A 117 -1.94 -13.00 7.27
N PRO A 118 -0.86 -13.77 7.51
CA PRO A 118 -0.96 -15.22 7.74
C PRO A 118 -1.89 -15.62 8.88
N LEU A 119 -1.90 -14.89 9.98
CA LEU A 119 -2.82 -15.16 11.10
C LEU A 119 -4.28 -14.89 10.72
N ALA A 120 -4.55 -13.79 10.01
CA ALA A 120 -5.88 -13.51 9.47
C ALA A 120 -6.31 -14.59 8.48
N LEU A 121 -5.39 -15.05 7.61
CA LEU A 121 -5.64 -16.12 6.64
C LEU A 121 -6.02 -17.43 7.36
N ARG A 122 -5.26 -17.82 8.37
CA ARG A 122 -5.56 -18.99 9.20
C ARG A 122 -6.93 -18.87 9.88
N ALA A 123 -7.25 -17.70 10.43
CA ALA A 123 -8.53 -17.47 11.10
C ALA A 123 -9.71 -17.57 10.13
N VAL A 124 -9.62 -16.95 8.95
CA VAL A 124 -10.70 -17.01 7.94
C VAL A 124 -10.82 -18.41 7.34
N HIS A 125 -9.71 -19.14 7.19
CA HIS A 125 -9.73 -20.51 6.68
C HIS A 125 -10.52 -21.48 7.58
N THR A 126 -10.71 -21.18 8.86
CA THR A 126 -11.55 -22.02 9.73
C THR A 126 -13.02 -22.11 9.26
N VAL A 127 -13.48 -21.12 8.49
CA VAL A 127 -14.85 -21.03 7.96
C VAL A 127 -14.93 -21.08 6.42
N VAL A 128 -13.83 -20.82 5.74
CA VAL A 128 -13.69 -20.85 4.27
C VAL A 128 -12.71 -21.96 3.90
N PRO A 129 -13.15 -23.11 3.36
CA PRO A 129 -12.31 -24.30 3.16
C PRO A 129 -11.12 -24.09 2.22
N SER A 130 -11.23 -23.19 1.23
CA SER A 130 -10.13 -22.85 0.32
C SER A 130 -9.25 -21.74 0.90
N TRP A 131 -7.96 -21.99 1.04
CA TRP A 131 -6.97 -20.98 1.47
C TRP A 131 -6.99 -19.76 0.56
N THR A 132 -7.02 -19.96 -0.74
CA THR A 132 -7.01 -18.88 -1.74
C THR A 132 -8.29 -18.06 -1.66
N ALA A 133 -9.45 -18.70 -1.55
CA ALA A 133 -10.72 -18.00 -1.33
C ALA A 133 -10.72 -17.21 -0.01
N ALA A 134 -10.13 -17.74 1.05
CA ALA A 134 -9.97 -17.04 2.33
C ALA A 134 -9.10 -15.78 2.18
N GLY A 135 -7.97 -15.86 1.48
CA GLY A 135 -7.10 -14.71 1.19
C GLY A 135 -7.78 -13.65 0.33
N LEU A 136 -8.51 -14.06 -0.70
CA LEU A 136 -9.30 -13.17 -1.56
C LEU A 136 -10.42 -12.48 -0.77
N LEU A 137 -11.10 -13.20 0.14
CA LEU A 137 -12.15 -12.64 1.00
C LEU A 137 -11.59 -11.60 1.97
N ILE A 138 -10.42 -11.87 2.58
CA ILE A 138 -9.72 -10.89 3.43
C ILE A 138 -9.45 -9.61 2.65
N SER A 139 -8.85 -9.73 1.45
CA SER A 139 -8.52 -8.57 0.63
C SER A 139 -9.77 -7.85 0.13
N PHE A 140 -10.84 -8.57 -0.16
CA PHE A 140 -12.12 -8.00 -0.58
C PHE A 140 -12.75 -7.16 0.55
N VAL A 141 -12.86 -7.69 1.76
CA VAL A 141 -13.46 -6.96 2.89
C VAL A 141 -12.57 -5.80 3.32
N ALA A 142 -11.28 -6.07 3.49
CA ALA A 142 -10.29 -5.06 3.88
C ALA A 142 -10.16 -3.93 2.84
N GLY A 143 -10.16 -4.26 1.55
CA GLY A 143 -10.13 -3.27 0.48
C GLY A 143 -11.33 -2.33 0.50
N GLY A 144 -12.54 -2.85 0.77
CA GLY A 144 -13.74 -2.03 0.94
C GLY A 144 -13.62 -1.05 2.12
N ILE A 145 -13.11 -1.53 3.27
CA ILE A 145 -12.86 -0.69 4.46
C ILE A 145 -11.82 0.39 4.13
N ALA A 146 -10.72 0.01 3.47
CA ALA A 146 -9.64 0.92 3.09
C ALA A 146 -10.13 2.03 2.17
N VAL A 147 -10.91 1.69 1.14
CA VAL A 147 -11.44 2.67 0.18
C VAL A 147 -12.39 3.63 0.86
N LEU A 148 -13.30 3.16 1.73
CA LEU A 148 -14.19 4.04 2.50
C LEU A 148 -13.42 4.95 3.47
N ALA A 149 -12.36 4.45 4.12
CA ALA A 149 -11.50 5.28 4.96
C ALA A 149 -10.75 6.33 4.14
N LEU A 150 -10.25 5.96 2.96
CA LEU A 150 -9.58 6.89 2.03
C LEU A 150 -10.51 8.03 1.57
N VAL A 151 -11.76 7.72 1.25
CA VAL A 151 -12.80 8.73 0.93
C VAL A 151 -12.94 9.74 2.05
N ARG A 152 -13.01 9.28 3.30
CA ARG A 152 -13.14 10.15 4.47
C ARG A 152 -11.89 11.00 4.70
N ILE A 153 -10.70 10.43 4.47
CA ILE A 153 -9.44 11.17 4.55
C ILE A 153 -9.39 12.23 3.44
N ALA A 154 -9.72 11.87 2.20
CA ALA A 154 -9.70 12.83 1.09
C ALA A 154 -10.55 14.08 1.36
N ARG A 155 -11.72 13.92 1.99
CA ARG A 155 -12.60 15.03 2.39
C ARG A 155 -12.00 15.94 3.48
N LEU A 156 -11.00 15.47 4.26
CA LEU A 156 -10.29 16.33 5.22
C LEU A 156 -9.32 17.29 4.51
N TYR A 157 -8.86 16.92 3.32
CA TYR A 157 -7.83 17.65 2.58
C TYR A 157 -8.38 18.45 1.40
N LEU A 158 -9.50 18.04 0.84
CA LEU A 158 -10.07 18.60 -0.37
C LEU A 158 -11.53 19.00 -0.11
N PRO A 159 -11.88 20.28 -0.32
CA PRO A 159 -13.24 20.79 -0.05
C PRO A 159 -14.27 20.38 -1.12
N ASP A 160 -13.84 19.79 -2.23
CA ASP A 160 -14.70 19.38 -3.35
C ASP A 160 -15.57 18.18 -2.95
N ALA A 161 -16.87 18.24 -3.30
CA ALA A 161 -17.83 17.17 -2.99
C ALA A 161 -17.48 15.82 -3.66
N HIS A 162 -16.74 15.83 -4.76
CA HIS A 162 -16.33 14.63 -5.50
C HIS A 162 -14.93 14.13 -5.11
N ALA A 163 -14.27 14.79 -4.16
CA ALA A 163 -12.88 14.47 -3.76
C ALA A 163 -12.72 13.01 -3.34
N GLY A 164 -13.61 12.49 -2.50
CA GLY A 164 -13.58 11.13 -2.02
C GLY A 164 -13.69 10.11 -3.15
N ARG A 165 -14.75 10.23 -3.97
CA ARG A 165 -14.96 9.37 -5.13
C ARG A 165 -13.78 9.40 -6.10
N ARG A 166 -13.23 10.60 -6.36
CA ARG A 166 -12.10 10.78 -7.27
C ARG A 166 -10.86 10.08 -6.72
N THR A 167 -10.55 10.25 -5.45
CA THR A 167 -9.39 9.60 -4.80
C THR A 167 -9.51 8.07 -4.84
N ALA A 168 -10.69 7.53 -4.52
CA ALA A 168 -10.96 6.11 -4.63
C ALA A 168 -10.80 5.59 -6.06
N GLN A 169 -11.33 6.31 -7.06
CA GLN A 169 -11.20 5.95 -8.47
C GLN A 169 -9.74 5.83 -8.90
N LEU A 170 -8.90 6.80 -8.53
CA LEU A 170 -7.49 6.81 -8.90
C LEU A 170 -6.71 5.65 -8.27
N LEU A 171 -6.96 5.34 -7.00
CA LEU A 171 -6.38 4.16 -6.33
C LEU A 171 -6.81 2.86 -7.00
N LEU A 172 -8.10 2.68 -7.25
CA LEU A 172 -8.66 1.44 -7.79
C LEU A 172 -8.30 1.20 -9.27
N LEU A 173 -7.95 2.24 -10.02
CA LEU A 173 -7.46 2.19 -11.40
C LEU A 173 -5.94 2.39 -11.49
N SER A 174 -5.22 2.34 -10.37
CA SER A 174 -3.75 2.44 -10.39
C SER A 174 -3.12 1.23 -11.07
N PRO A 175 -1.91 1.35 -11.64
CA PRO A 175 -1.21 0.24 -12.28
C PRO A 175 -1.13 -1.02 -11.40
N CYS A 176 -0.83 -0.86 -10.12
CA CYS A 176 -0.68 -1.96 -9.17
C CYS A 176 -1.97 -2.36 -8.44
N ALA A 177 -3.16 -1.91 -8.89
CA ALA A 177 -4.44 -2.19 -8.21
C ALA A 177 -4.77 -3.69 -8.07
N VAL A 178 -4.16 -4.56 -8.86
CA VAL A 178 -4.27 -6.02 -8.74
C VAL A 178 -3.91 -6.50 -7.33
N PHE A 179 -2.88 -5.93 -6.70
CA PHE A 179 -2.46 -6.31 -5.34
C PHE A 179 -3.47 -5.93 -4.24
N LEU A 180 -4.42 -5.05 -4.53
CA LEU A 180 -5.54 -4.76 -3.62
C LEU A 180 -6.67 -5.81 -3.70
N ALA A 181 -6.58 -6.74 -4.63
CA ALA A 181 -7.66 -7.70 -4.89
C ALA A 181 -7.21 -9.16 -4.79
N THR A 182 -5.92 -9.41 -4.77
CA THR A 182 -5.32 -10.73 -4.58
C THR A 182 -5.14 -11.03 -3.08
N GLY A 183 -4.82 -12.27 -2.72
CA GLY A 183 -4.56 -12.69 -1.34
C GLY A 183 -3.26 -12.12 -0.77
N TYR A 184 -3.13 -10.80 -0.75
CA TYR A 184 -1.94 -10.05 -0.36
C TYR A 184 -2.20 -9.12 0.83
N SER A 185 -1.13 -8.65 1.44
CA SER A 185 -1.20 -7.88 2.69
C SER A 185 -1.60 -6.41 2.55
N GLU A 186 -1.61 -5.85 1.33
CA GLU A 186 -1.84 -4.42 1.06
C GLU A 186 -3.22 -3.95 1.54
N SER A 187 -4.26 -4.66 1.15
CA SER A 187 -5.64 -4.29 1.53
C SER A 187 -5.85 -4.36 3.03
N LEU A 188 -5.34 -5.40 3.70
CA LEU A 188 -5.44 -5.53 5.16
C LEU A 188 -4.66 -4.43 5.87
N PHE A 189 -3.45 -4.12 5.39
CA PHE A 189 -2.66 -3.02 5.91
C PHE A 189 -3.41 -1.68 5.79
N LEU A 190 -3.93 -1.35 4.61
CA LEU A 190 -4.67 -0.11 4.38
C LEU A 190 -5.96 -0.02 5.19
N ALA A 191 -6.66 -1.15 5.40
CA ALA A 191 -7.86 -1.22 6.25
C ALA A 191 -7.58 -0.89 7.72
N LEU A 192 -6.34 -0.98 8.15
CA LEU A 192 -5.88 -0.62 9.50
C LEU A 192 -5.21 0.76 9.53
N ALA A 193 -4.33 1.02 8.58
CA ALA A 193 -3.52 2.24 8.52
C ALA A 193 -4.35 3.49 8.23
N LEU A 194 -5.31 3.44 7.29
CA LEU A 194 -6.13 4.59 6.95
C LEU A 194 -7.11 4.97 8.07
N PRO A 195 -7.83 4.03 8.72
CA PRO A 195 -8.59 4.35 9.91
C PRO A 195 -7.73 4.85 11.08
N ALA A 196 -6.47 4.34 11.26
CA ALA A 196 -5.54 4.86 12.26
C ALA A 196 -5.24 6.35 12.01
N TRP A 197 -4.93 6.71 10.77
CA TRP A 197 -4.69 8.09 10.35
C TRP A 197 -5.93 8.98 10.59
N LEU A 198 -7.12 8.48 10.24
CA LEU A 198 -8.38 9.19 10.48
C LEU A 198 -8.68 9.37 11.96
N ALA A 199 -8.39 8.38 12.80
CA ALA A 199 -8.55 8.45 14.25
C ALA A 199 -7.61 9.49 14.87
N ALA A 200 -6.37 9.58 14.40
CA ALA A 200 -5.40 10.60 14.82
C ALA A 200 -5.89 12.02 14.52
N HIS A 201 -6.45 12.26 13.32
CA HIS A 201 -7.05 13.56 12.97
C HIS A 201 -8.25 13.92 13.87
N ARG A 202 -8.93 12.93 14.43
CA ARG A 202 -10.00 13.11 15.41
C ARG A 202 -9.50 13.16 16.86
N ARG A 203 -8.18 13.17 17.06
CA ARG A 203 -7.52 13.09 18.37
C ARG A 203 -7.89 11.85 19.19
N ALA A 204 -8.39 10.80 18.56
CA ALA A 204 -8.68 9.50 19.19
C ALA A 204 -7.38 8.65 19.24
N TRP A 205 -6.38 9.13 19.96
CA TRP A 205 -5.01 8.60 19.96
C TRP A 205 -4.91 7.13 20.39
N PRO A 206 -5.67 6.65 21.45
CA PRO A 206 -5.65 5.23 21.77
C PRO A 206 -6.11 4.35 20.62
N LEU A 207 -7.18 4.74 19.92
CA LEU A 207 -7.67 4.01 18.74
C LEU A 207 -6.66 4.06 17.58
N ALA A 208 -6.07 5.24 17.33
CA ALA A 208 -5.03 5.39 16.30
C ALA A 208 -3.83 4.47 16.59
N ALA A 209 -3.38 4.41 17.84
CA ALA A 209 -2.27 3.56 18.26
C ALA A 209 -2.57 2.06 18.13
N VAL A 210 -3.76 1.62 18.56
CA VAL A 210 -4.17 0.21 18.42
C VAL A 210 -4.25 -0.20 16.94
N LEU A 211 -4.88 0.62 16.09
CA LEU A 211 -4.98 0.34 14.67
C LEU A 211 -3.61 0.35 13.98
N ALA A 212 -2.71 1.27 14.37
CA ALA A 212 -1.34 1.30 13.85
C ALA A 212 -0.51 0.10 14.33
N ALA A 213 -0.71 -0.36 15.58
CA ALA A 213 -0.09 -1.58 16.07
C ALA A 213 -0.56 -2.81 15.28
N LEU A 214 -1.86 -2.92 15.01
CA LEU A 214 -2.40 -3.97 14.15
C LEU A 214 -1.83 -3.86 12.72
N ALA A 215 -1.70 -2.66 12.16
CA ALA A 215 -1.05 -2.45 10.86
C ALA A 215 0.41 -2.92 10.87
N THR A 216 1.15 -2.70 11.97
CA THR A 216 2.53 -3.19 12.13
C THR A 216 2.61 -4.71 12.16
N THR A 217 1.58 -5.42 12.68
CA THR A 217 1.56 -6.89 12.57
C THR A 217 1.49 -7.37 11.12
N VAL A 218 0.96 -6.54 10.20
CA VAL A 218 0.76 -6.91 8.78
C VAL A 218 1.99 -6.59 7.94
N ARG A 219 2.61 -5.40 8.14
CA ARG A 219 3.76 -4.94 7.36
C ARG A 219 4.65 -4.01 8.20
N VAL A 220 5.96 -4.04 7.91
CA VAL A 220 6.93 -3.10 8.50
C VAL A 220 6.54 -1.63 8.27
N SER A 221 5.82 -1.32 7.21
CA SER A 221 5.29 0.02 6.91
C SER A 221 4.39 0.59 8.03
N GLY A 222 3.91 -0.27 8.95
CA GLY A 222 3.24 0.15 10.18
C GLY A 222 4.14 0.97 11.11
N LEU A 223 5.45 0.72 11.12
CA LEU A 223 6.42 1.56 11.84
C LEU A 223 6.60 2.92 11.19
N PHE A 224 6.53 3.01 9.85
CA PHE A 224 6.56 4.29 9.15
C PHE A 224 5.30 5.12 9.45
N LEU A 225 4.15 4.45 9.53
CA LEU A 225 2.90 5.07 9.99
C LEU A 225 3.02 5.54 11.44
N ALA A 226 3.63 4.75 12.33
CA ALA A 226 3.86 5.12 13.73
C ALA A 226 4.71 6.39 13.84
N ALA A 227 5.79 6.50 13.07
CA ALA A 227 6.63 7.70 13.01
C ALA A 227 5.84 8.94 12.53
N ALA A 228 5.01 8.77 11.49
CA ALA A 228 4.14 9.83 10.99
C ALA A 228 3.08 10.25 12.03
N LEU A 229 2.47 9.28 12.74
CA LEU A 229 1.52 9.55 13.82
C LEU A 229 2.17 10.27 15.00
N ALA A 230 3.39 9.87 15.39
CA ALA A 230 4.15 10.53 16.45
C ALA A 230 4.46 11.99 16.07
N LEU A 231 4.91 12.22 14.84
CA LEU A 231 5.14 13.59 14.36
C LEU A 231 3.84 14.40 14.28
N HIS A 232 2.75 13.81 13.79
CA HIS A 232 1.43 14.47 13.77
C HIS A 232 0.96 14.82 15.19
N PHE A 233 1.17 13.94 16.15
CA PHE A 233 0.88 14.19 17.57
C PHE A 233 1.66 15.40 18.09
N VAL A 234 2.98 15.40 17.94
CA VAL A 234 3.87 16.49 18.42
C VAL A 234 3.47 17.83 17.80
N LEU A 235 3.19 17.87 16.50
CA LEU A 235 2.80 19.09 15.79
C LEU A 235 1.40 19.61 16.18
N THR A 236 0.54 18.77 16.75
CA THR A 236 -0.84 19.13 17.10
C THR A 236 -1.08 19.28 18.61
N ALA A 237 -0.18 18.78 19.45
CA ALA A 237 -0.24 18.94 20.92
C ALA A 237 0.17 20.35 21.32
N ARG A 238 -0.75 21.12 21.93
CA ARG A 238 -0.52 22.52 22.32
C ARG A 238 -0.59 22.75 23.83
N THR A 239 -1.34 21.91 24.55
CA THR A 239 -1.57 22.03 26.01
C THR A 239 -1.02 20.81 26.74
N ARG A 240 -0.75 20.94 28.05
CA ARG A 240 -0.32 19.79 28.89
C ARG A 240 -1.28 18.60 28.80
N SER A 241 -2.56 18.84 28.67
CA SER A 241 -3.58 17.76 28.55
C SER A 241 -3.48 17.01 27.22
N ASP A 242 -3.01 17.65 26.16
CA ASP A 242 -2.83 17.00 24.85
C ASP A 242 -1.71 15.94 24.88
N TRP A 243 -0.79 16.00 25.85
CA TRP A 243 0.33 15.06 26.01
C TRP A 243 -0.04 13.79 26.77
N ARG A 244 -1.19 13.73 27.42
CA ARG A 244 -1.65 12.52 28.16
C ARG A 244 -1.67 11.25 27.31
N PRO A 245 -2.04 11.28 26.01
CA PRO A 245 -2.04 10.09 25.16
C PRO A 245 -0.64 9.67 24.66
N LEU A 246 0.44 10.40 24.96
CA LEU A 246 1.80 10.10 24.50
C LEU A 246 2.22 8.62 24.67
N PRO A 247 1.96 7.96 25.82
CA PRO A 247 2.36 6.56 26.00
C PRO A 247 1.75 5.60 24.97
N TRP A 248 0.56 5.91 24.45
CA TRP A 248 -0.08 5.08 23.43
C TRP A 248 0.72 5.02 22.13
N LEU A 249 1.52 6.05 21.82
CA LEU A 249 2.31 6.12 20.59
C LEU A 249 3.49 5.13 20.56
N ALA A 250 3.84 4.52 21.69
CA ALA A 250 4.79 3.41 21.73
C ALA A 250 4.16 2.07 21.30
N LEU A 251 2.83 1.93 21.42
CA LEU A 251 2.13 0.67 21.14
C LEU A 251 2.38 0.13 19.73
N PRO A 252 2.44 0.94 18.65
CA PRO A 252 2.71 0.44 17.29
C PRO A 252 4.08 -0.24 17.10
N ALA A 253 5.05 0.04 17.98
CA ALA A 253 6.36 -0.61 17.93
C ALA A 253 6.34 -2.02 18.59
N ALA A 254 5.40 -2.26 19.49
CA ALA A 254 5.34 -3.51 20.25
C ALA A 254 5.22 -4.77 19.38
N PRO A 255 4.36 -4.82 18.33
CA PRO A 255 4.29 -6.00 17.47
C PRO A 255 5.59 -6.33 16.75
N ALA A 256 6.33 -5.31 16.29
CA ALA A 256 7.63 -5.51 15.64
C ALA A 256 8.67 -6.02 16.62
N ALA A 257 8.70 -5.47 17.85
CA ALA A 257 9.58 -5.94 18.91
C ALA A 257 9.26 -7.39 19.32
N LEU A 258 7.98 -7.73 19.47
CA LEU A 258 7.54 -9.10 19.78
C LEU A 258 7.89 -10.07 18.65
N TYR A 259 7.77 -9.64 17.40
CA TYR A 259 8.13 -10.45 16.25
C TYR A 259 9.66 -10.68 16.19
N ALA A 260 10.46 -9.64 16.39
CA ALA A 260 11.91 -9.76 16.47
C ALA A 260 12.35 -10.69 17.63
N TRP A 261 11.71 -10.55 18.79
CA TRP A 261 11.95 -11.46 19.92
C TRP A 261 11.58 -12.92 19.61
N TYR A 262 10.41 -13.14 18.97
CA TYR A 262 10.01 -14.47 18.52
C TYR A 262 11.04 -15.10 17.57
N LEU A 263 11.48 -14.33 16.56
CA LEU A 263 12.48 -14.80 15.60
C LEU A 263 13.81 -15.11 16.31
N HIS A 264 14.27 -14.23 17.20
CA HIS A 264 15.47 -14.47 17.99
C HIS A 264 15.37 -15.74 18.84
N ALA A 265 14.25 -15.96 19.51
CA ALA A 265 14.03 -17.16 20.31
C ALA A 265 14.06 -18.47 19.50
N ARG A 266 13.77 -18.40 18.19
CA ARG A 266 13.76 -19.55 17.28
C ARG A 266 15.06 -19.76 16.51
N THR A 267 15.80 -18.69 16.22
CA THR A 267 16.97 -18.69 15.33
C THR A 267 18.27 -18.30 16.04
N GLY A 268 18.22 -17.73 17.24
CA GLY A 268 19.36 -17.10 17.92
C GLY A 268 19.77 -15.74 17.34
N ASP A 269 19.06 -15.26 16.31
CA ASP A 269 19.44 -14.07 15.54
C ASP A 269 18.42 -12.93 15.71
N TRP A 270 18.84 -11.79 16.27
CA TRP A 270 18.00 -10.58 16.40
C TRP A 270 17.69 -9.90 15.07
N MET A 271 18.51 -10.16 14.06
CA MET A 271 18.37 -9.58 12.72
C MET A 271 17.76 -10.58 11.72
N ALA A 272 17.20 -11.70 12.19
CA ALA A 272 16.67 -12.77 11.34
C ALA A 272 15.71 -12.26 10.25
N TRP A 273 14.82 -11.32 10.60
CA TRP A 273 13.95 -10.67 9.62
C TRP A 273 14.73 -9.94 8.51
N LYS A 274 15.76 -9.18 8.89
CA LYS A 274 16.60 -8.45 7.93
C LYS A 274 17.40 -9.42 7.07
N HIS A 275 18.04 -10.40 7.68
CA HIS A 275 18.82 -11.41 6.95
C HIS A 275 17.96 -12.21 5.97
N ALA A 276 16.69 -12.50 6.32
CA ALA A 276 15.74 -13.10 5.38
C ALA A 276 15.41 -12.20 4.19
N GLN A 277 15.25 -10.90 4.42
CA GLN A 277 15.06 -9.92 3.36
C GLN A 277 16.30 -9.81 2.43
N GLU A 278 17.48 -9.90 3.01
CA GLU A 278 18.74 -9.88 2.26
C GLU A 278 18.90 -11.14 1.40
N ARG A 279 18.64 -12.34 1.95
CA ARG A 279 18.73 -13.62 1.23
C ARG A 279 17.69 -13.76 0.12
N GLY A 280 16.43 -13.42 0.44
CA GLY A 280 15.30 -13.66 -0.48
C GLY A 280 15.06 -12.55 -1.49
N TRP A 281 15.42 -11.31 -1.17
CA TRP A 281 15.03 -10.13 -1.97
C TRP A 281 16.17 -9.14 -2.20
N TYR A 282 17.44 -9.52 -1.98
CA TYR A 282 18.63 -8.69 -2.19
C TYR A 282 18.54 -7.33 -1.49
N ARG A 283 17.98 -7.29 -0.26
CA ARG A 283 17.78 -6.05 0.50
C ARG A 283 18.97 -5.71 1.40
N GLN A 284 20.20 -6.06 1.00
CA GLN A 284 21.40 -5.54 1.61
C GLN A 284 21.44 -4.03 1.43
N PHE A 285 21.95 -3.34 2.44
CA PHE A 285 22.09 -1.89 2.37
C PHE A 285 23.09 -1.50 1.28
N HIS A 286 22.62 -0.66 0.36
CA HIS A 286 23.42 0.04 -0.65
C HIS A 286 23.09 1.53 -0.60
N ALA A 287 24.06 2.36 -0.95
CA ALA A 287 23.81 3.80 -1.04
C ALA A 287 22.74 4.09 -2.10
N PRO A 288 21.91 5.14 -1.93
CA PRO A 288 20.80 5.42 -2.86
C PRO A 288 21.22 5.54 -4.33
N TRP A 289 22.43 6.06 -4.61
CA TRP A 289 22.96 6.20 -5.96
C TRP A 289 23.43 4.85 -6.54
N GLU A 290 23.94 3.93 -5.71
CA GLU A 290 24.31 2.57 -6.14
C GLU A 290 23.05 1.78 -6.50
N ALA A 291 22.03 1.81 -5.62
CA ALA A 291 20.74 1.19 -5.87
C ALA A 291 20.07 1.73 -7.16
N TRP A 292 20.18 3.04 -7.40
CA TRP A 292 19.72 3.66 -8.65
C TRP A 292 20.48 3.13 -9.85
N SER A 293 21.82 3.12 -9.81
CA SER A 293 22.69 2.65 -10.91
C SER A 293 22.39 1.21 -11.27
N THR A 294 22.37 0.31 -10.26
CA THR A 294 22.06 -1.12 -10.48
C THR A 294 20.66 -1.33 -11.06
N THR A 295 19.68 -0.54 -10.60
CA THR A 295 18.32 -0.59 -11.14
C THR A 295 18.27 -0.08 -12.58
N TRP A 296 19.03 0.97 -12.90
CA TRP A 296 19.15 1.52 -14.25
C TRP A 296 19.77 0.53 -15.22
N GLU A 297 20.88 -0.09 -14.84
CA GLU A 297 21.53 -1.15 -15.62
C GLU A 297 20.58 -2.32 -15.89
N SER A 298 19.84 -2.76 -14.84
CA SER A 298 18.81 -3.80 -14.97
C SER A 298 17.66 -3.42 -15.90
N ALA A 299 17.34 -2.13 -16.01
CA ALA A 299 16.24 -1.60 -16.82
C ALA A 299 16.62 -1.40 -18.30
N PHE A 300 17.89 -1.03 -18.61
CA PHE A 300 18.25 -0.50 -19.94
C PHE A 300 19.46 -1.16 -20.59
N ASP A 301 20.36 -1.80 -19.84
CA ASP A 301 21.61 -2.33 -20.39
C ASP A 301 21.50 -3.78 -20.90
N GLN A 302 20.27 -4.26 -21.10
CA GLN A 302 19.97 -5.59 -21.66
C GLN A 302 20.55 -6.77 -20.83
N VAL A 303 20.79 -6.56 -19.55
CA VAL A 303 21.30 -7.58 -18.62
C VAL A 303 20.24 -8.63 -18.32
N LEU A 304 18.95 -8.24 -18.31
CA LEU A 304 17.81 -9.07 -17.96
C LEU A 304 16.86 -9.27 -19.14
N THR A 305 16.01 -10.28 -19.04
CA THR A 305 14.94 -10.48 -20.05
C THR A 305 13.97 -9.29 -20.06
N THR A 306 13.35 -9.04 -21.23
CA THR A 306 12.53 -7.85 -21.49
C THR A 306 11.43 -7.62 -20.45
N GLY A 307 10.83 -8.70 -19.92
CA GLY A 307 9.78 -8.58 -18.89
C GLY A 307 10.31 -8.03 -17.56
N TYR A 308 11.50 -8.48 -17.13
CA TYR A 308 12.15 -7.92 -15.93
C TYR A 308 12.64 -6.50 -16.18
N ALA A 309 13.26 -6.22 -17.33
CA ALA A 309 13.73 -4.89 -17.69
C ALA A 309 12.57 -3.87 -17.65
N PHE A 310 11.40 -4.22 -18.21
CA PHE A 310 10.20 -3.38 -18.14
C PHE A 310 9.76 -3.10 -16.68
N MET A 311 9.81 -4.09 -15.81
CA MET A 311 9.45 -3.88 -14.39
C MET A 311 10.48 -3.00 -13.68
N PHE A 312 11.79 -3.11 -13.97
CA PHE A 312 12.79 -2.19 -13.44
C PHE A 312 12.62 -0.76 -13.94
N GLN A 313 12.15 -0.56 -15.19
CA GLN A 313 11.75 0.77 -15.67
C GLN A 313 10.58 1.33 -14.84
N ALA A 314 9.59 0.50 -14.49
CA ALA A 314 8.49 0.89 -13.62
C ALA A 314 8.96 1.22 -12.19
N GLU A 315 9.96 0.49 -11.66
CA GLU A 315 10.58 0.79 -10.36
C GLU A 315 11.23 2.18 -10.35
N LEU A 316 12.02 2.51 -11.38
CA LEU A 316 12.63 3.84 -11.52
C LEU A 316 11.58 4.96 -11.62
N LEU A 317 10.54 4.75 -12.43
CA LEU A 317 9.44 5.72 -12.56
C LEU A 317 8.73 5.92 -11.22
N ALA A 318 8.44 4.85 -10.50
CA ALA A 318 7.77 4.94 -9.20
C ALA A 318 8.65 5.64 -8.15
N MET A 319 9.98 5.43 -8.18
CA MET A 319 10.93 6.17 -7.34
C MET A 319 10.88 7.67 -7.62
N VAL A 320 10.92 8.07 -8.90
CA VAL A 320 10.83 9.49 -9.30
C VAL A 320 9.51 10.10 -8.83
N VAL A 321 8.39 9.40 -9.02
CA VAL A 321 7.06 9.85 -8.53
C VAL A 321 7.06 9.99 -7.00
N GLY A 322 7.65 9.04 -6.28
CA GLY A 322 7.77 9.10 -4.83
C GLY A 322 8.60 10.26 -4.33
N LEU A 323 9.77 10.50 -4.94
CA LEU A 323 10.63 11.65 -4.61
C LEU A 323 9.94 12.98 -4.90
N ALA A 324 9.25 13.10 -6.04
CA ALA A 324 8.45 14.28 -6.37
C ALA A 324 7.32 14.50 -5.37
N LEU A 325 6.66 13.43 -4.92
CA LEU A 325 5.64 13.49 -3.88
C LEU A 325 6.22 13.98 -2.56
N VAL A 326 7.35 13.44 -2.10
CA VAL A 326 8.01 13.89 -0.86
C VAL A 326 8.39 15.37 -0.96
N ALA A 327 9.02 15.80 -2.07
CA ALA A 327 9.35 17.20 -2.30
C ALA A 327 8.11 18.11 -2.23
N LEU A 328 7.01 17.69 -2.84
CA LEU A 328 5.74 18.42 -2.78
C LEU A 328 5.16 18.47 -1.35
N LEU A 329 5.20 17.38 -0.59
CA LEU A 329 4.70 17.31 0.78
C LEU A 329 5.53 18.20 1.71
N VAL A 330 6.86 18.21 1.55
CA VAL A 330 7.80 19.08 2.28
C VAL A 330 7.53 20.55 1.93
N HIS A 331 7.42 20.89 0.66
CA HIS A 331 7.09 22.24 0.20
C HIS A 331 5.76 22.73 0.79
N ARG A 332 4.77 21.85 0.91
CA ARG A 332 3.47 22.14 1.53
C ARG A 332 3.45 22.00 3.05
N ARG A 333 4.60 21.77 3.68
CA ARG A 333 4.76 21.59 5.14
C ARG A 333 3.90 20.47 5.72
N ARG A 334 3.61 19.44 4.92
CA ARG A 334 2.89 18.24 5.34
C ARG A 334 3.87 17.19 5.85
N TRP A 335 4.53 17.54 6.95
CA TRP A 335 5.65 16.81 7.51
C TRP A 335 5.34 15.34 7.87
N PRO A 336 4.20 15.02 8.53
CA PRO A 336 3.89 13.64 8.89
C PRO A 336 3.77 12.73 7.67
N GLU A 337 3.09 13.20 6.61
CA GLU A 337 2.94 12.46 5.38
C GLU A 337 4.25 12.37 4.60
N ALA A 338 5.07 13.42 4.65
CA ALA A 338 6.41 13.42 4.05
C ALA A 338 7.32 12.38 4.74
N VAL A 339 7.27 12.27 6.07
CA VAL A 339 8.00 11.24 6.83
C VAL A 339 7.52 9.84 6.45
N TYR A 340 6.22 9.61 6.36
CA TYR A 340 5.68 8.30 5.98
C TYR A 340 6.18 7.82 4.61
N VAL A 341 6.04 8.68 3.59
CA VAL A 341 6.49 8.36 2.22
C VAL A 341 8.01 8.32 2.15
N GLY A 342 8.70 9.25 2.81
CA GLY A 342 10.17 9.31 2.84
C GLY A 342 10.81 8.07 3.45
N LEU A 343 10.29 7.56 4.58
CA LEU A 343 10.75 6.30 5.18
C LEU A 343 10.49 5.10 4.28
N SER A 344 9.35 5.09 3.57
CA SER A 344 9.04 4.06 2.59
C SER A 344 10.03 4.06 1.44
N LEU A 345 10.35 5.23 0.87
CA LEU A 345 11.34 5.39 -0.19
C LEU A 345 12.75 5.05 0.28
N TRP A 346 13.13 5.49 1.49
CA TRP A 346 14.42 5.13 2.07
C TRP A 346 14.59 3.62 2.19
N ALA A 347 13.61 2.93 2.78
CA ALA A 347 13.67 1.48 2.98
C ALA A 347 13.74 0.69 1.67
N LEU A 348 13.10 1.18 0.59
CA LEU A 348 13.09 0.51 -0.72
C LEU A 348 14.22 1.01 -1.64
N GLY A 349 14.69 2.23 -1.44
CA GLY A 349 15.70 2.88 -2.27
C GLY A 349 17.13 2.66 -1.82
N THR A 350 17.37 1.94 -0.72
CA THR A 350 18.70 1.61 -0.19
C THR A 350 18.98 0.09 -0.23
N SER A 351 18.29 -0.64 -1.10
CA SER A 351 18.53 -2.06 -1.40
C SER A 351 19.52 -2.20 -2.57
N TYR A 352 19.97 -3.41 -2.86
CA TYR A 352 20.87 -3.69 -4.02
C TYR A 352 20.29 -3.12 -5.34
N TRP A 353 19.01 -3.32 -5.57
CA TRP A 353 18.19 -2.69 -6.62
C TRP A 353 16.83 -2.30 -6.06
N TYR A 354 16.07 -1.53 -6.82
CA TYR A 354 14.69 -1.22 -6.47
C TYR A 354 13.78 -2.41 -6.71
N GLN A 355 12.92 -2.68 -5.75
CA GLN A 355 11.96 -3.77 -5.84
C GLN A 355 10.69 -3.45 -5.06
N SER A 356 9.55 -3.55 -5.73
CA SER A 356 8.21 -3.33 -5.19
C SER A 356 7.88 -1.86 -4.86
N ILE A 357 8.57 -0.86 -5.45
CA ILE A 357 8.20 0.55 -5.28
C ILE A 357 6.86 0.86 -5.98
N PRO A 358 6.59 0.40 -7.24
CA PRO A 358 5.27 0.55 -7.86
C PRO A 358 4.13 0.04 -6.97
N ARG A 359 4.30 -1.13 -6.37
CA ARG A 359 3.35 -1.74 -5.43
C ARG A 359 3.24 -0.92 -4.14
N ALA A 360 4.34 -0.38 -3.61
CA ALA A 360 4.33 0.48 -2.42
C ALA A 360 3.55 1.78 -2.63
N THR A 361 3.41 2.29 -3.87
CA THR A 361 2.59 3.47 -4.17
C THR A 361 1.15 3.32 -3.70
N LEU A 362 0.60 2.10 -3.68
CA LEU A 362 -0.74 1.81 -3.18
C LEU A 362 -0.93 2.27 -1.73
N LEU A 363 0.13 2.18 -0.93
CA LEU A 363 0.12 2.51 0.49
C LEU A 363 0.25 4.02 0.74
N TRP A 364 0.66 4.80 -0.27
CA TRP A 364 0.89 6.23 -0.14
C TRP A 364 -0.40 7.03 -0.37
N TRP A 365 -1.32 7.06 0.59
CA TRP A 365 -2.57 7.82 0.49
C TRP A 365 -2.37 9.30 0.10
N PRO A 366 -1.26 10.00 0.46
CA PRO A 366 -1.02 11.36 0.01
C PRO A 366 -0.87 11.48 -1.51
N LEU A 367 -0.37 10.44 -2.19
CA LEU A 367 -0.27 10.39 -3.66
C LEU A 367 -1.67 10.47 -4.27
N TRP A 368 -2.59 9.63 -3.83
CA TRP A 368 -3.94 9.52 -4.38
C TRP A 368 -4.75 10.79 -4.14
N ILE A 369 -4.59 11.43 -2.98
CA ILE A 369 -5.21 12.73 -2.66
C ILE A 369 -4.62 13.84 -3.55
N THR A 370 -3.31 13.84 -3.78
CA THR A 370 -2.64 14.83 -4.64
C THR A 370 -3.09 14.69 -6.09
N LEU A 371 -3.13 13.47 -6.61
CA LEU A 371 -3.64 13.20 -7.95
C LEU A 371 -5.12 13.58 -8.08
N ALA A 372 -5.94 13.30 -7.06
CA ALA A 372 -7.34 13.71 -7.04
C ALA A 372 -7.48 15.23 -7.13
N ALA A 373 -6.69 15.98 -6.37
CA ALA A 373 -6.68 17.44 -6.43
C ALA A 373 -6.36 17.97 -7.84
N TRP A 374 -5.41 17.34 -8.54
CA TRP A 374 -5.07 17.73 -9.91
C TRP A 374 -6.17 17.36 -10.93
N THR A 375 -6.76 16.17 -10.80
CA THR A 375 -7.84 15.73 -11.70
C THR A 375 -9.14 16.50 -11.49
N LEU A 376 -9.38 17.03 -10.30
CA LEU A 376 -10.53 17.91 -10.03
C LEU A 376 -10.34 19.30 -10.65
N ARG A 377 -9.10 19.81 -10.71
CA ARG A 377 -8.76 21.11 -11.30
C ARG A 377 -8.66 21.08 -12.82
N SER A 378 -8.26 19.95 -13.40
CA SER A 378 -7.98 19.81 -14.83
C SER A 378 -8.64 18.57 -15.43
N PRO A 379 -9.71 18.73 -16.23
CA PRO A 379 -10.30 17.63 -17.00
C PRO A 379 -9.30 16.96 -17.95
N ARG A 380 -8.37 17.75 -18.53
CA ARG A 380 -7.32 17.22 -19.41
C ARG A 380 -6.39 16.29 -18.67
N PHE A 381 -5.94 16.67 -17.46
CA PHE A 381 -5.11 15.82 -16.62
C PHE A 381 -5.85 14.53 -16.24
N ARG A 382 -7.15 14.62 -15.91
CA ARG A 382 -7.99 13.45 -15.63
C ARG A 382 -8.02 12.49 -16.81
N THR A 383 -8.27 12.99 -18.02
CA THR A 383 -8.32 12.16 -19.24
C THR A 383 -6.96 11.51 -19.48
N ALA A 384 -5.86 12.28 -19.40
CA ALA A 384 -4.51 11.76 -19.58
C ALA A 384 -4.20 10.64 -18.55
N TYR A 385 -4.52 10.87 -17.28
CA TYR A 385 -4.31 9.83 -16.24
C TYR A 385 -5.07 8.54 -16.57
N VAL A 386 -6.36 8.62 -16.89
CA VAL A 386 -7.16 7.42 -17.18
C VAL A 386 -6.64 6.69 -18.42
N CYS A 387 -6.29 7.42 -19.48
CA CYS A 387 -5.75 6.84 -20.71
C CYS A 387 -4.40 6.15 -20.52
N LEU A 388 -3.59 6.62 -19.57
CA LEU A 388 -2.28 6.01 -19.25
C LEU A 388 -2.40 4.91 -18.19
N ALA A 389 -3.20 5.14 -17.14
CA ALA A 389 -3.31 4.20 -16.03
C ALA A 389 -4.08 2.93 -16.39
N ALA A 390 -5.12 3.02 -17.25
CA ALA A 390 -5.92 1.85 -17.62
C ALA A 390 -5.10 0.76 -18.34
N PRO A 391 -4.35 1.06 -19.41
CA PRO A 391 -3.49 0.05 -20.06
C PRO A 391 -2.39 -0.45 -19.12
N LEU A 392 -1.78 0.41 -18.32
CA LEU A 392 -0.77 -0.02 -17.34
C LEU A 392 -1.38 -0.96 -16.29
N SER A 393 -2.56 -0.65 -15.76
CA SER A 393 -3.26 -1.52 -14.80
C SER A 393 -3.58 -2.89 -15.41
N THR A 394 -4.00 -2.92 -16.68
CA THR A 394 -4.24 -4.18 -17.40
C THR A 394 -2.94 -4.98 -17.59
N LEU A 395 -1.85 -4.31 -17.99
CA LEU A 395 -0.55 -4.95 -18.17
C LEU A 395 -0.03 -5.54 -16.84
N PHE A 396 -0.07 -4.79 -15.75
CA PHE A 396 0.36 -5.29 -14.44
C PHE A 396 -0.52 -6.45 -13.96
N ALA A 397 -1.83 -6.36 -14.16
CA ALA A 397 -2.75 -7.44 -13.82
C ALA A 397 -2.45 -8.70 -14.61
N LEU A 398 -2.29 -8.62 -15.94
CA LEU A 398 -1.94 -9.75 -16.80
C LEU A 398 -0.57 -10.33 -16.41
N THR A 399 0.43 -9.49 -16.20
CA THR A 399 1.77 -9.92 -15.77
C THR A 399 1.70 -10.74 -14.49
N TYR A 400 0.98 -10.23 -13.47
CA TYR A 400 0.78 -10.95 -12.21
C TYR A 400 0.02 -12.27 -12.40
N LEU A 401 -1.15 -12.23 -13.08
CA LEU A 401 -2.04 -13.37 -13.22
C LEU A 401 -1.43 -14.50 -14.06
N THR A 402 -0.50 -14.18 -14.96
CA THR A 402 0.26 -15.16 -15.75
C THR A 402 1.55 -15.64 -15.06
N GLY A 403 1.77 -15.26 -13.81
CA GLY A 403 2.92 -15.71 -13.00
C GLY A 403 4.23 -15.01 -13.30
N ARG A 404 4.22 -13.92 -14.07
CA ARG A 404 5.40 -13.09 -14.30
C ARG A 404 5.56 -12.08 -13.17
N TRP A 405 6.80 -11.61 -12.95
CA TRP A 405 7.05 -10.63 -11.92
C TRP A 405 6.37 -9.28 -12.25
N ALA A 406 5.60 -8.75 -11.29
CA ALA A 406 4.78 -7.56 -11.46
C ALA A 406 5.05 -6.46 -10.38
N GLY A 407 6.19 -6.55 -9.67
CA GLY A 407 6.59 -5.53 -8.68
C GLY A 407 6.83 -6.08 -7.27
#